data_3ec0c024a53f29293cdf4a7e6ce3616c
#
_entry.id   3ec0c024a53f29293cdf4a7e6ce3616c
#
_cell.length_a   1.000
_cell.length_b   1.000
_cell.length_c   1.000
_cell.angle_alpha   90.00
_cell.angle_beta   90.00
_cell.angle_gamma   90.00
#
_symmetry.space_group_name_H-M   'P 1'
#
loop_
_entity.id
_entity.type
_entity.pdbx_description
1 polymer ?
#
loop_
_entity_poly.entity_id
_entity_poly.type
_entity_poly.pdbx_seq_one_letter_code
_entity_poly.pdbx_strand_id
1 'polypeptide(L)'
;MPGAAVKRRPRHGATPAPTREVILDTAERLFAAHGVEGVAVRDLAREMGISASSLYNHFPGKQALYDAVLERGLAPIVEVVAVAWQDGLRPEGVHATLDRLTAHLTRHPHLARLLQRALLEESPAVQALLERWIGSLYREGIAVVRKAARDAGWEAEQVPHLGVALFGMIFAYFTNAAALRRLAGWRDDLFSARALAVQRRFLEQAIIRLLGPRPRPRTRRPHG
;
A
#
# COMPACT_ATOMS: atom_id res chain seq x y z
N MET A 1 -62.89 -15.71 32.34
CA MET A 1 -62.07 -16.13 31.17
C MET A 1 -60.83 -15.29 31.15
N PRO A 2 -59.64 -15.87 31.50
CA PRO A 2 -58.39 -15.08 31.49
C PRO A 2 -57.79 -15.07 30.08
N GLY A 3 -57.41 -13.87 29.63
CA GLY A 3 -56.83 -13.61 28.35
C GLY A 3 -55.43 -14.25 28.17
N ALA A 4 -55.25 -14.89 27.04
CA ALA A 4 -54.00 -15.54 26.64
C ALA A 4 -52.92 -14.52 26.37
N ALA A 5 -51.81 -14.55 27.17
CA ALA A 5 -50.62 -13.78 26.93
C ALA A 5 -49.91 -14.33 25.68
N VAL A 6 -49.83 -13.55 24.60
CA VAL A 6 -49.07 -13.84 23.42
C VAL A 6 -47.57 -13.76 23.80
N LYS A 7 -46.89 -14.90 23.95
CA LYS A 7 -45.44 -14.96 24.06
C LYS A 7 -44.79 -14.42 22.79
N ARG A 8 -44.17 -13.22 22.87
CA ARG A 8 -43.28 -12.70 21.86
C ARG A 8 -42.10 -13.67 21.69
N ARG A 9 -41.98 -14.28 20.51
CA ARG A 9 -40.79 -15.06 20.12
C ARG A 9 -39.55 -14.18 20.23
N PRO A 10 -38.43 -14.68 20.77
CA PRO A 10 -37.17 -13.96 20.76
C PRO A 10 -36.75 -13.72 19.29
N ARG A 11 -36.47 -12.48 18.94
CA ARG A 11 -35.87 -12.12 17.66
C ARG A 11 -34.50 -12.82 17.60
N HIS A 12 -34.34 -13.71 16.63
CA HIS A 12 -33.08 -14.37 16.29
C HIS A 12 -31.97 -13.33 16.22
N GLY A 13 -30.80 -13.68 16.76
CA GLY A 13 -29.64 -12.87 17.01
C GLY A 13 -29.33 -11.90 15.87
N ALA A 14 -29.43 -10.62 16.15
CA ALA A 14 -28.89 -9.60 15.29
C ALA A 14 -27.35 -9.79 15.29
N THR A 15 -26.78 -10.15 14.16
CA THR A 15 -25.33 -10.09 13.96
C THR A 15 -24.88 -8.69 14.40
N PRO A 16 -23.88 -8.57 15.29
CA PRO A 16 -23.42 -7.25 15.72
C PRO A 16 -23.06 -6.42 14.50
N ALA A 17 -23.41 -5.14 14.53
CA ALA A 17 -23.10 -4.23 13.44
C ALA A 17 -21.57 -4.29 13.13
N PRO A 18 -21.17 -4.35 11.85
CA PRO A 18 -19.75 -4.42 11.50
C PRO A 18 -19.02 -3.21 12.06
N THR A 19 -17.83 -3.45 12.57
CA THR A 19 -16.96 -2.37 13.02
C THR A 19 -16.49 -1.52 11.84
N ARG A 20 -16.04 -0.30 12.10
CA ARG A 20 -15.46 0.57 11.07
C ARG A 20 -14.34 -0.15 10.28
N GLU A 21 -13.53 -0.98 10.95
CA GLU A 21 -12.46 -1.75 10.29
C GLU A 21 -13.01 -2.81 9.33
N VAL A 22 -14.03 -3.55 9.69
CA VAL A 22 -14.68 -4.54 8.80
C VAL A 22 -15.25 -3.86 7.55
N ILE A 23 -15.82 -2.64 7.71
CA ILE A 23 -16.31 -1.85 6.58
C ILE A 23 -15.15 -1.45 5.66
N LEU A 24 -14.05 -0.97 6.21
CA LEU A 24 -12.87 -0.57 5.45
C LEU A 24 -12.20 -1.76 4.73
N ASP A 25 -12.11 -2.93 5.36
CA ASP A 25 -11.55 -4.15 4.74
C ASP A 25 -12.41 -4.62 3.55
N THR A 26 -13.72 -4.64 3.73
CA THR A 26 -14.66 -5.03 2.67
C THR A 26 -14.59 -4.03 1.51
N ALA A 27 -14.56 -2.74 1.80
CA ALA A 27 -14.46 -1.68 0.81
C ALA A 27 -13.12 -1.74 0.06
N GLU A 28 -11.99 -1.94 0.75
CA GLU A 28 -10.67 -2.10 0.15
C GLU A 28 -10.68 -3.21 -0.90
N ARG A 29 -11.20 -4.38 -0.56
CA ARG A 29 -11.31 -5.52 -1.47
C ARG A 29 -12.17 -5.22 -2.69
N LEU A 30 -13.36 -4.65 -2.50
CA LEU A 30 -14.29 -4.37 -3.59
C LEU A 30 -13.77 -3.24 -4.51
N PHE A 31 -13.25 -2.16 -3.95
CA PHE A 31 -12.66 -1.07 -4.74
C PHE A 31 -11.41 -1.52 -5.50
N ALA A 32 -10.57 -2.36 -4.90
CA ALA A 32 -9.42 -2.93 -5.61
C ALA A 32 -9.82 -3.83 -6.78
N ALA A 33 -10.94 -4.54 -6.67
CA ALA A 33 -11.44 -5.43 -7.71
C ALA A 33 -12.16 -4.68 -8.84
N HIS A 34 -13.04 -3.74 -8.50
CA HIS A 34 -14.01 -3.15 -9.43
C HIS A 34 -13.82 -1.65 -9.68
N GLY A 35 -12.92 -0.97 -8.95
CA GLY A 35 -12.80 0.49 -8.93
C GLY A 35 -13.93 1.15 -8.16
N VAL A 36 -13.82 2.46 -7.93
CA VAL A 36 -14.83 3.21 -7.18
C VAL A 36 -16.15 3.25 -7.94
N GLU A 37 -16.11 3.51 -9.24
CA GLU A 37 -17.32 3.62 -10.06
C GLU A 37 -18.05 2.29 -10.24
N GLY A 38 -17.31 1.17 -10.26
CA GLY A 38 -17.86 -0.18 -10.37
C GLY A 38 -18.52 -0.72 -9.10
N VAL A 39 -18.50 0.01 -7.98
CA VAL A 39 -19.05 -0.43 -6.68
C VAL A 39 -20.20 0.47 -6.26
N ALA A 40 -21.41 -0.10 -6.08
CA ALA A 40 -22.53 0.61 -5.49
C ALA A 40 -22.52 0.48 -3.95
N VAL A 41 -23.00 1.53 -3.26
CA VAL A 41 -23.13 1.52 -1.78
C VAL A 41 -24.03 0.36 -1.30
N ARG A 42 -25.05 0.00 -2.08
CA ARG A 42 -25.93 -1.14 -1.78
C ARG A 42 -25.19 -2.49 -1.85
N ASP A 43 -24.24 -2.63 -2.75
CA ASP A 43 -23.43 -3.86 -2.87
C ASP A 43 -22.48 -4.01 -1.69
N LEU A 44 -21.86 -2.91 -1.25
CA LEU A 44 -21.07 -2.86 -0.03
C LEU A 44 -21.89 -3.28 1.20
N ALA A 45 -23.06 -2.67 1.37
CA ALA A 45 -23.95 -2.98 2.49
C ALA A 45 -24.41 -4.44 2.47
N ARG A 46 -24.79 -4.97 1.30
CA ARG A 46 -25.20 -6.36 1.11
C ARG A 46 -24.07 -7.34 1.45
N GLU A 47 -22.85 -7.07 1.02
CA GLU A 47 -21.67 -7.91 1.30
C GLU A 47 -21.41 -8.02 2.81
N MET A 48 -21.68 -6.96 3.55
CA MET A 48 -21.51 -6.90 5.01
C MET A 48 -22.76 -7.33 5.79
N GLY A 49 -23.86 -7.68 5.13
CA GLY A 49 -25.11 -8.04 5.78
C GLY A 49 -25.80 -6.90 6.54
N ILE A 50 -25.56 -5.64 6.15
CA ILE A 50 -26.15 -4.45 6.77
C ILE A 50 -27.03 -3.67 5.79
N SER A 51 -27.83 -2.73 6.31
CA SER A 51 -28.56 -1.79 5.47
C SER A 51 -27.65 -0.66 4.93
N ALA A 52 -28.00 -0.09 3.78
CA ALA A 52 -27.30 1.09 3.25
C ALA A 52 -27.33 2.27 4.25
N SER A 53 -28.43 2.45 4.99
CA SER A 53 -28.53 3.48 6.02
C SER A 53 -27.55 3.25 7.17
N SER A 54 -27.30 1.99 7.54
CA SER A 54 -26.27 1.65 8.55
C SER A 54 -24.88 2.01 8.06
N LEU A 55 -24.59 1.79 6.77
CA LEU A 55 -23.31 2.19 6.19
C LEU A 55 -23.12 3.71 6.18
N TYR A 56 -24.19 4.46 5.88
CA TYR A 56 -24.17 5.93 5.91
C TYR A 56 -23.93 6.51 7.31
N ASN A 57 -24.24 5.79 8.39
CA ASN A 57 -23.90 6.20 9.75
C ASN A 57 -22.38 6.19 10.01
N HIS A 58 -21.62 5.41 9.25
CA HIS A 58 -20.17 5.34 9.37
C HIS A 58 -19.46 6.25 8.36
N PHE A 59 -20.00 6.37 7.15
CA PHE A 59 -19.40 7.15 6.06
C PHE A 59 -20.49 7.89 5.28
N PRO A 60 -20.39 9.21 5.08
CA PRO A 60 -21.44 10.03 4.46
C PRO A 60 -21.65 9.73 2.97
N GLY A 61 -20.86 8.85 2.37
CA GLY A 61 -20.99 8.45 0.98
C GLY A 61 -19.87 7.54 0.50
N LYS A 62 -20.00 7.07 -0.74
CA LYS A 62 -19.03 6.18 -1.40
C LYS A 62 -17.64 6.82 -1.48
N GLN A 63 -17.56 8.10 -1.84
CA GLN A 63 -16.30 8.83 -1.93
C GLN A 63 -15.60 8.92 -0.57
N ALA A 64 -16.32 9.31 0.48
CA ALA A 64 -15.75 9.39 1.83
C ALA A 64 -15.24 8.02 2.35
N LEU A 65 -15.93 6.93 1.98
CA LEU A 65 -15.46 5.58 2.30
C LEU A 65 -14.19 5.25 1.51
N TYR A 66 -14.13 5.59 0.22
CA TYR A 66 -12.94 5.38 -0.60
C TYR A 66 -11.73 6.18 -0.10
N ASP A 67 -11.94 7.45 0.23
CA ASP A 67 -10.91 8.32 0.81
C ASP A 67 -10.37 7.73 2.12
N ALA A 68 -11.25 7.23 2.99
CA ALA A 68 -10.86 6.61 4.25
C ALA A 68 -10.08 5.28 4.05
N VAL A 69 -10.41 4.50 3.03
CA VAL A 69 -9.67 3.28 2.66
C VAL A 69 -8.26 3.65 2.17
N LEU A 70 -8.15 4.62 1.28
CA LEU A 70 -6.85 5.09 0.79
C LEU A 70 -6.01 5.72 1.91
N GLU A 71 -6.61 6.54 2.76
CA GLU A 71 -5.94 7.14 3.91
C GLU A 71 -5.37 6.09 4.87
N ARG A 72 -6.18 5.09 5.25
CA ARG A 72 -5.74 3.96 6.08
C ARG A 72 -4.56 3.21 5.45
N GLY A 73 -4.58 3.05 4.14
CA GLY A 73 -3.53 2.36 3.41
C GLY A 73 -2.27 3.19 3.24
N LEU A 74 -2.40 4.48 2.94
CA LEU A 74 -1.27 5.37 2.63
C LEU A 74 -0.56 5.90 3.88
N ALA A 75 -1.29 6.27 4.93
CA ALA A 75 -0.70 6.90 6.11
C ALA A 75 0.47 6.10 6.70
N PRO A 76 0.37 4.78 6.95
CA PRO A 76 1.49 4.00 7.48
C PRO A 76 2.67 3.90 6.50
N ILE A 77 2.42 3.90 5.19
CA ILE A 77 3.48 3.90 4.17
C ILE A 77 4.26 5.20 4.22
N VAL A 78 3.54 6.33 4.27
CA VAL A 78 4.13 7.67 4.36
C VAL A 78 4.99 7.81 5.61
N GLU A 79 4.48 7.40 6.78
CA GLU A 79 5.21 7.43 8.05
C GLU A 79 6.51 6.61 7.98
N VAL A 80 6.42 5.38 7.48
CA VAL A 80 7.58 4.49 7.38
C VAL A 80 8.65 5.06 6.44
N VAL A 81 8.24 5.62 5.31
CA VAL A 81 9.17 6.20 4.33
C VAL A 81 9.76 7.52 4.85
N ALA A 82 8.97 8.34 5.54
CA ALA A 82 9.47 9.58 6.15
C ALA A 82 10.61 9.31 7.16
N VAL A 83 10.47 8.27 7.99
CA VAL A 83 11.53 7.83 8.92
C VAL A 83 12.79 7.40 8.16
N ALA A 84 12.65 6.62 7.08
CA ALA A 84 13.79 6.20 6.26
C ALA A 84 14.56 7.39 5.67
N TRP A 85 13.86 8.47 5.34
CA TRP A 85 14.48 9.69 4.82
C TRP A 85 15.20 10.49 5.90
N GLN A 86 14.63 10.57 7.09
CA GLN A 86 15.30 11.19 8.24
C GLN A 86 16.62 10.46 8.57
N ASP A 87 16.64 9.14 8.45
CA ASP A 87 17.81 8.32 8.67
C ASP A 87 18.83 8.36 7.51
N GLY A 88 18.53 9.07 6.42
CA GLY A 88 19.44 9.26 5.28
C GLY A 88 19.69 8.01 4.45
N LEU A 89 18.74 7.08 4.38
CA LEU A 89 18.81 5.82 3.63
C LEU A 89 19.99 4.92 4.05
N ARG A 90 20.33 4.90 5.34
CA ARG A 90 21.33 3.97 5.86
C ARG A 90 20.86 2.52 5.68
N PRO A 91 21.77 1.56 5.48
CA PRO A 91 21.40 0.16 5.24
C PRO A 91 20.46 -0.41 6.31
N GLU A 92 20.69 -0.10 7.59
CA GLU A 92 19.85 -0.55 8.71
C GLU A 92 18.44 0.07 8.65
N GLY A 93 18.35 1.35 8.28
CA GLY A 93 17.08 2.05 8.07
C GLY A 93 16.30 1.50 6.88
N VAL A 94 16.98 1.18 5.78
CA VAL A 94 16.38 0.52 4.60
C VAL A 94 15.78 -0.82 4.98
N HIS A 95 16.51 -1.65 5.75
CA HIS A 95 16.02 -2.93 6.23
C HIS A 95 14.72 -2.78 7.04
N ALA A 96 14.74 -1.92 8.07
CA ALA A 96 13.56 -1.68 8.92
C ALA A 96 12.37 -1.13 8.13
N THR A 97 12.62 -0.26 7.16
CA THR A 97 11.60 0.31 6.26
C THR A 97 10.94 -0.79 5.41
N LEU A 98 11.74 -1.64 4.79
CA LEU A 98 11.23 -2.74 3.96
C LEU A 98 10.46 -3.78 4.78
N ASP A 99 10.87 -4.06 6.01
CA ASP A 99 10.13 -4.92 6.94
C ASP A 99 8.73 -4.37 7.21
N ARG A 100 8.66 -3.09 7.57
CA ARG A 100 7.39 -2.42 7.88
C ARG A 100 6.48 -2.32 6.66
N LEU A 101 7.01 -1.95 5.49
CA LEU A 101 6.26 -1.88 4.24
C LEU A 101 5.73 -3.25 3.83
N THR A 102 6.58 -4.28 3.86
CA THR A 102 6.19 -5.65 3.52
C THR A 102 5.12 -6.18 4.46
N ALA A 103 5.28 -5.97 5.78
CA ALA A 103 4.29 -6.36 6.77
C ALA A 103 2.95 -5.65 6.58
N HIS A 104 2.96 -4.35 6.23
CA HIS A 104 1.76 -3.58 5.97
C HIS A 104 1.04 -4.08 4.70
N LEU A 105 1.75 -4.23 3.58
CA LEU A 105 1.19 -4.73 2.32
C LEU A 105 0.71 -6.19 2.42
N THR A 106 1.31 -7.00 3.28
CA THR A 106 0.85 -8.38 3.54
C THR A 106 -0.46 -8.41 4.34
N ARG A 107 -0.62 -7.51 5.32
CA ARG A 107 -1.87 -7.36 6.07
C ARG A 107 -3.01 -6.77 5.24
N HIS A 108 -2.67 -5.96 4.22
CA HIS A 108 -3.62 -5.34 3.30
C HIS A 108 -3.36 -5.79 1.85
N PRO A 109 -3.72 -7.05 1.50
CA PRO A 109 -3.31 -7.66 0.23
C PRO A 109 -3.94 -7.00 -1.01
N HIS A 110 -4.98 -6.22 -0.82
CA HIS A 110 -5.66 -5.48 -1.89
C HIS A 110 -5.13 -4.05 -2.07
N LEU A 111 -4.42 -3.52 -1.07
CA LEU A 111 -3.95 -2.14 -1.03
C LEU A 111 -3.06 -1.78 -2.21
N ALA A 112 -2.08 -2.62 -2.55
CA ALA A 112 -1.16 -2.33 -3.65
C ALA A 112 -1.89 -2.16 -4.99
N ARG A 113 -2.90 -3.02 -5.26
CA ARG A 113 -3.75 -2.91 -6.44
C ARG A 113 -4.63 -1.66 -6.40
N LEU A 114 -5.19 -1.35 -5.24
CA LEU A 114 -6.01 -0.16 -5.04
C LEU A 114 -5.20 1.11 -5.31
N LEU A 115 -3.99 1.22 -4.76
CA LEU A 115 -3.09 2.35 -4.98
C LEU A 115 -2.68 2.47 -6.44
N GLN A 116 -2.37 1.36 -7.11
CA GLN A 116 -2.05 1.37 -8.53
C GLN A 116 -3.24 1.88 -9.37
N ARG A 117 -4.45 1.46 -9.05
CA ARG A 117 -5.66 1.99 -9.71
C ARG A 117 -5.82 3.48 -9.46
N ALA A 118 -5.68 3.92 -8.21
CA ALA A 118 -5.80 5.33 -7.85
C ALA A 118 -4.79 6.22 -8.59
N LEU A 119 -3.57 5.73 -8.80
CA LEU A 119 -2.54 6.45 -9.58
C LEU A 119 -2.87 6.56 -11.07
N LEU A 120 -3.69 5.63 -11.61
CA LEU A 120 -4.14 5.64 -13.00
C LEU A 120 -5.48 6.37 -13.18
N GLU A 121 -6.13 6.73 -12.09
CA GLU A 121 -7.43 7.39 -12.10
C GLU A 121 -7.25 8.90 -12.22
N GLU A 122 -7.90 9.51 -13.22
CA GLU A 122 -7.81 10.94 -13.49
C GLU A 122 -8.85 11.77 -12.71
N SER A 123 -9.51 11.17 -11.69
CA SER A 123 -10.47 11.86 -10.85
C SER A 123 -9.79 12.97 -10.03
N PRO A 124 -10.26 14.24 -10.11
CA PRO A 124 -9.69 15.34 -9.35
C PRO A 124 -9.66 15.10 -7.83
N ALA A 125 -10.67 14.41 -7.29
CA ALA A 125 -10.72 14.06 -5.86
C ALA A 125 -9.61 13.08 -5.46
N VAL A 126 -9.36 12.06 -6.28
CA VAL A 126 -8.29 11.08 -6.06
C VAL A 126 -6.93 11.73 -6.21
N GLN A 127 -6.74 12.59 -7.22
CA GLN A 127 -5.51 13.34 -7.42
C GLN A 127 -5.19 14.26 -6.23
N ALA A 128 -6.17 14.99 -5.72
CA ALA A 128 -6.00 15.84 -4.53
C ALA A 128 -5.63 15.02 -3.28
N LEU A 129 -6.22 13.83 -3.12
CA LEU A 129 -5.90 12.92 -2.02
C LEU A 129 -4.46 12.40 -2.12
N LEU A 130 -4.05 11.94 -3.31
CA LEU A 130 -2.69 11.47 -3.58
C LEU A 130 -1.66 12.57 -3.39
N GLU A 131 -1.94 13.79 -3.85
CA GLU A 131 -1.06 14.95 -3.67
C GLU A 131 -0.89 15.31 -2.19
N ARG A 132 -1.96 15.25 -1.42
CA ARG A 132 -1.91 15.49 0.04
C ARG A 132 -0.99 14.50 0.76
N TRP A 133 -1.06 13.21 0.41
CA TRP A 133 -0.29 12.15 1.08
C TRP A 133 1.10 11.95 0.49
N ILE A 134 1.21 11.85 -0.83
CA ILE A 134 2.46 11.55 -1.53
C ILE A 134 3.24 12.81 -1.84
N GLY A 135 2.57 13.93 -2.08
CA GLY A 135 3.20 15.19 -2.47
C GLY A 135 4.13 15.76 -1.39
N SER A 136 3.73 15.73 -0.11
CA SER A 136 4.62 16.14 1.01
C SER A 136 5.82 15.20 1.11
N LEU A 137 5.56 13.90 1.09
CA LEU A 137 6.58 12.87 1.12
C LEU A 137 7.59 13.03 -0.02
N TYR A 138 7.11 13.30 -1.24
CA TYR A 138 7.98 13.53 -2.40
C TYR A 138 8.84 14.79 -2.22
N ARG A 139 8.27 15.91 -1.78
CA ARG A 139 9.02 17.16 -1.58
C ARG A 139 10.11 17.03 -0.53
N GLU A 140 9.81 16.37 0.60
CA GLU A 140 10.77 16.15 1.68
C GLU A 140 11.85 15.15 1.29
N GLY A 141 11.45 14.04 0.68
CA GLY A 141 12.36 12.95 0.32
C GLY A 141 13.22 13.21 -0.88
N ILE A 142 12.79 14.06 -1.81
CA ILE A 142 13.56 14.30 -3.03
C ILE A 142 14.96 14.86 -2.74
N ALA A 143 15.14 15.64 -1.68
CA ALA A 143 16.44 16.16 -1.28
C ALA A 143 17.37 15.03 -0.79
N VAL A 144 16.82 14.10 0.00
CA VAL A 144 17.57 12.93 0.52
C VAL A 144 17.94 11.99 -0.63
N VAL A 145 16.96 11.68 -1.51
CA VAL A 145 17.19 10.84 -2.70
C VAL A 145 18.20 11.48 -3.62
N ARG A 146 18.14 12.80 -3.86
CA ARG A 146 19.14 13.53 -4.68
C ARG A 146 20.54 13.44 -4.09
N LYS A 147 20.68 13.53 -2.77
CA LYS A 147 21.98 13.38 -2.12
C LYS A 147 22.51 11.97 -2.31
N ALA A 148 21.74 10.94 -1.95
CA ALA A 148 22.13 9.55 -2.09
C ALA A 148 22.45 9.20 -3.56
N ALA A 149 21.63 9.67 -4.50
CA ALA A 149 21.83 9.47 -5.94
C ALA A 149 23.17 10.08 -6.42
N ARG A 150 23.51 11.31 -5.99
CA ARG A 150 24.81 11.92 -6.31
C ARG A 150 25.98 11.12 -5.76
N ASP A 151 25.88 10.67 -4.51
CA ASP A 151 26.91 9.86 -3.85
C ASP A 151 27.09 8.51 -4.57
N ALA A 152 26.01 7.98 -5.14
CA ALA A 152 25.99 6.79 -5.99
C ALA A 152 26.39 7.06 -7.45
N GLY A 153 26.63 8.32 -7.83
CA GLY A 153 27.09 8.73 -9.17
C GLY A 153 25.97 8.79 -10.21
N TRP A 154 24.72 9.05 -9.78
CA TRP A 154 23.60 9.35 -10.67
C TRP A 154 23.53 10.85 -10.98
N GLU A 155 23.09 11.17 -12.19
CA GLU A 155 22.83 12.56 -12.62
C GLU A 155 21.50 13.07 -12.06
N ALA A 156 21.39 14.39 -11.89
CA ALA A 156 20.19 15.01 -11.30
C ALA A 156 18.91 14.69 -12.09
N GLU A 157 19.02 14.57 -13.40
CA GLU A 157 17.91 14.25 -14.31
C GLU A 157 17.40 12.80 -14.14
N GLN A 158 18.24 11.90 -13.61
CA GLN A 158 17.91 10.50 -13.39
C GLN A 158 17.17 10.27 -12.07
N VAL A 159 17.18 11.24 -11.14
CA VAL A 159 16.58 11.10 -9.82
C VAL A 159 15.08 10.79 -9.86
N PRO A 160 14.24 11.43 -10.69
CA PRO A 160 12.83 11.06 -10.81
C PRO A 160 12.65 9.62 -11.28
N HIS A 161 13.48 9.15 -12.21
CA HIS A 161 13.44 7.76 -12.70
C HIS A 161 13.82 6.75 -11.62
N LEU A 162 14.76 7.08 -10.74
CA LEU A 162 15.05 6.25 -9.56
C LEU A 162 13.84 6.13 -8.63
N GLY A 163 13.10 7.22 -8.41
CA GLY A 163 11.87 7.21 -7.62
C GLY A 163 10.82 6.26 -8.21
N VAL A 164 10.59 6.34 -9.53
CA VAL A 164 9.68 5.43 -10.24
C VAL A 164 10.15 3.99 -10.17
N ALA A 165 11.45 3.73 -10.34
CA ALA A 165 12.01 2.39 -10.26
C ALA A 165 11.87 1.79 -8.85
N LEU A 166 12.16 2.55 -7.80
CA LEU A 166 12.00 2.12 -6.40
C LEU A 166 10.54 1.79 -6.09
N PHE A 167 9.61 2.67 -6.49
CA PHE A 167 8.18 2.40 -6.34
C PHE A 167 7.77 1.12 -7.08
N GLY A 168 8.17 0.98 -8.34
CA GLY A 168 7.87 -0.19 -9.15
C GLY A 168 8.40 -1.49 -8.55
N MET A 169 9.64 -1.51 -8.08
CA MET A 169 10.23 -2.71 -7.45
C MET A 169 9.48 -3.18 -6.20
N ILE A 170 8.97 -2.24 -5.39
CA ILE A 170 8.24 -2.58 -4.17
C ILE A 170 6.82 -3.05 -4.51
N PHE A 171 6.07 -2.26 -5.27
CA PHE A 171 4.65 -2.50 -5.49
C PHE A 171 4.35 -3.55 -6.56
N ALA A 172 5.19 -3.68 -7.60
CA ALA A 172 4.96 -4.63 -8.68
C ALA A 172 4.89 -6.09 -8.21
N TYR A 173 5.63 -6.43 -7.17
CA TYR A 173 5.55 -7.77 -6.57
C TYR A 173 4.14 -8.08 -6.07
N PHE A 174 3.51 -7.16 -5.35
CA PHE A 174 2.18 -7.35 -4.78
C PHE A 174 1.06 -7.25 -5.83
N THR A 175 1.19 -6.35 -6.79
CA THR A 175 0.17 -6.14 -7.84
C THR A 175 0.19 -7.24 -8.90
N ASN A 176 1.37 -7.77 -9.24
CA ASN A 176 1.57 -8.69 -10.34
C ASN A 176 1.79 -10.14 -9.91
N ALA A 177 1.69 -10.47 -8.62
CA ALA A 177 1.97 -11.80 -8.09
C ALA A 177 1.26 -12.94 -8.86
N ALA A 178 -0.02 -12.79 -9.16
CA ALA A 178 -0.79 -13.79 -9.88
C ALA A 178 -0.30 -13.97 -11.34
N ALA A 179 0.09 -12.89 -12.01
CA ALA A 179 0.65 -12.94 -13.36
C ALA A 179 2.06 -13.55 -13.33
N LEU A 180 2.90 -13.15 -12.39
CA LEU A 180 4.26 -13.66 -12.22
C LEU A 180 4.26 -15.17 -11.96
N ARG A 181 3.36 -15.69 -11.14
CA ARG A 181 3.22 -17.13 -10.92
C ARG A 181 2.95 -17.87 -12.21
N ARG A 182 2.02 -17.38 -13.04
CA ARG A 182 1.66 -18.03 -14.31
C ARG A 182 2.78 -17.95 -15.34
N LEU A 183 3.39 -16.77 -15.51
CA LEU A 183 4.39 -16.51 -16.55
C LEU A 183 5.76 -17.12 -16.21
N ALA A 184 6.18 -17.04 -14.96
CA ALA A 184 7.46 -17.56 -14.53
C ALA A 184 7.42 -19.03 -14.08
N GLY A 185 6.24 -19.65 -14.10
CA GLY A 185 6.07 -21.03 -13.64
C GLY A 185 6.36 -21.23 -12.15
N TRP A 186 6.26 -20.17 -11.35
CA TRP A 186 6.51 -20.25 -9.91
C TRP A 186 5.38 -21.03 -9.24
N ARG A 187 5.74 -22.11 -8.57
CA ARG A 187 4.78 -22.98 -7.88
C ARG A 187 4.50 -22.53 -6.46
N ASP A 188 5.44 -21.83 -5.83
CA ASP A 188 5.33 -21.38 -4.46
C ASP A 188 4.30 -20.25 -4.31
N ASP A 189 3.70 -20.16 -3.12
CA ASP A 189 2.90 -19.01 -2.76
C ASP A 189 3.82 -17.80 -2.55
N LEU A 190 3.64 -16.78 -3.38
CA LEU A 190 4.43 -15.54 -3.35
C LEU A 190 4.21 -14.71 -2.07
N PHE A 191 3.15 -14.99 -1.33
CA PHE A 191 2.86 -14.35 -0.05
C PHE A 191 3.24 -15.22 1.15
N SER A 192 3.87 -16.38 0.93
CA SER A 192 4.43 -17.15 2.03
C SER A 192 5.55 -16.38 2.74
N ALA A 193 5.75 -16.64 4.03
CA ALA A 193 6.80 -15.99 4.81
C ALA A 193 8.20 -16.15 4.18
N ARG A 194 8.48 -17.31 3.56
CA ARG A 194 9.71 -17.57 2.84
C ARG A 194 9.86 -16.70 1.60
N ALA A 195 8.83 -16.61 0.76
CA ALA A 195 8.86 -15.82 -0.46
C ALA A 195 9.01 -14.32 -0.16
N LEU A 196 8.26 -13.81 0.83
CA LEU A 196 8.37 -12.42 1.29
C LEU A 196 9.76 -12.10 1.86
N ALA A 197 10.37 -13.03 2.59
CA ALA A 197 11.75 -12.86 3.09
C ALA A 197 12.77 -12.81 1.95
N VAL A 198 12.59 -13.59 0.88
CA VAL A 198 13.43 -13.53 -0.32
C VAL A 198 13.25 -12.20 -1.04
N GLN A 199 11.99 -11.78 -1.26
CA GLN A 199 11.69 -10.50 -1.90
C GLN A 199 12.27 -9.31 -1.14
N ARG A 200 12.15 -9.31 0.19
CA ARG A 200 12.73 -8.27 1.04
C ARG A 200 14.25 -8.19 0.88
N ARG A 201 14.97 -9.32 0.97
CA ARG A 201 16.43 -9.33 0.77
C ARG A 201 16.83 -8.85 -0.62
N PHE A 202 16.07 -9.20 -1.64
CA PHE A 202 16.28 -8.71 -3.00
C PHE A 202 16.14 -7.19 -3.06
N LEU A 203 15.04 -6.63 -2.50
CA LEU A 203 14.80 -5.19 -2.47
C LEU A 203 15.90 -4.44 -1.71
N GLU A 204 16.29 -4.94 -0.54
CA GLU A 204 17.36 -4.36 0.26
C GLU A 204 18.67 -4.28 -0.54
N GLN A 205 19.07 -5.38 -1.16
CA GLN A 205 20.28 -5.42 -1.99
C GLN A 205 20.18 -4.51 -3.22
N ALA A 206 19.02 -4.47 -3.86
CA ALA A 206 18.79 -3.61 -5.02
C ALA A 206 18.87 -2.12 -4.64
N ILE A 207 18.22 -1.71 -3.57
CA ILE A 207 18.25 -0.33 -3.08
C ILE A 207 19.66 0.09 -2.67
N ILE A 208 20.37 -0.76 -1.93
CA ILE A 208 21.77 -0.48 -1.53
C ILE A 208 22.68 -0.36 -2.76
N ARG A 209 22.49 -1.19 -3.78
CA ARG A 209 23.29 -1.09 -5.03
C ARG A 209 22.94 0.15 -5.86
N LEU A 210 21.68 0.57 -5.86
CA LEU A 210 21.22 1.74 -6.59
C LEU A 210 21.61 3.05 -5.90
N LEU A 211 21.52 3.11 -4.58
CA LEU A 211 21.71 4.34 -3.80
C LEU A 211 22.94 4.34 -2.91
N GLY A 212 23.65 3.22 -2.81
CA GLY A 212 24.90 3.14 -2.05
C GLY A 212 26.08 3.80 -2.78
N PRO A 213 27.10 4.27 -2.05
CA PRO A 213 28.26 4.91 -2.64
C PRO A 213 28.98 3.95 -3.59
N ARG A 214 29.37 4.46 -4.76
CA ARG A 214 30.15 3.67 -5.71
C ARG A 214 31.50 3.31 -5.08
N PRO A 215 31.98 2.05 -5.23
CA PRO A 215 33.33 1.71 -4.84
C PRO A 215 34.29 2.61 -5.61
N ARG A 216 35.18 3.30 -4.88
CA ARG A 216 36.23 4.12 -5.50
C ARG A 216 37.05 3.23 -6.43
N PRO A 217 37.32 3.64 -7.69
CA PRO A 217 38.22 2.88 -8.56
C PRO A 217 39.56 2.70 -7.84
N ARG A 218 40.01 1.46 -7.73
CA ARG A 218 41.35 1.18 -7.22
C ARG A 218 42.33 1.92 -8.11
N THR A 219 42.97 2.97 -7.59
CA THR A 219 44.11 3.60 -8.26
C THR A 219 45.15 2.50 -8.46
N ARG A 220 45.38 2.14 -9.74
CA ARG A 220 46.52 1.29 -10.08
C ARG A 220 47.76 2.02 -9.54
N ARG A 221 48.47 1.41 -8.59
CA ARG A 221 49.81 1.89 -8.23
C ARG A 221 50.62 1.81 -9.51
N PRO A 222 51.33 2.88 -9.91
CA PRO A 222 52.27 2.76 -10.99
C PRO A 222 53.33 1.75 -10.56
N HIS A 223 53.54 0.75 -11.40
CA HIS A 223 54.68 -0.14 -11.23
C HIS A 223 55.94 0.72 -11.45
N GLY A 224 56.70 0.95 -10.34
CA GLY A 224 58.04 1.47 -10.42
C GLY A 224 59.02 0.36 -10.81
#